data_5d64ae76d95b395b365143e6ce813a33
#
_entry.id   5d64ae76d95b395b365143e6ce813a33
#
_cell.length_a   1.000
_cell.length_b   1.000
_cell.length_c   1.000
_cell.angle_alpha   90.00
_cell.angle_beta   90.00
_cell.angle_gamma   90.00
#
_symmetry.space_group_name_H-M   'P 1'
#
loop_
_entity.id
_entity.type
_entity.pdbx_description
1 polymer ?
#
loop_
_entity_poly.entity_id
_entity_poly.type
_entity_poly.pdbx_seq_one_letter_code
_entity_poly.pdbx_strand_id
1 'polypeptide(L)'
;MKKLIIVFTVYVLILINPSAFAQFRVIVSSDFPPFPVTNSDPDDVQSMVRLLLYSNEFDIEGLIASAGTFGMVAEKKNILKVIDKYDEVDENLRKHDPNYPTADNLRSVTFEGLGNNHNINIKWGCDKQPWQEIIGEGKNSEASNSIIAAVDKQDSRPIYICVWGGPREVAQAIWKVQNTRTKEELNAFISKLRIFLIACQDASHEWLMENYPDLFIIESRKTYHGMFGADDRSWVEKNIINNHGALGSIYPPKAIAGPGVIEGDSPSFLYLVSANRGINNPEDPTQPSWGGQYIRVDSTNHYIDGIGSSTISRWSKDFQAEFKERADWMVH
;
A
#
# COMPACT_ATOMS: atom_id res chain seq x y z
N MET A 1 -9.12 41.63 -64.99
CA MET A 1 -9.60 40.49 -64.22
C MET A 1 -8.60 40.19 -63.10
N LYS A 2 -8.93 40.58 -61.86
CA LYS A 2 -8.09 40.30 -60.70
C LYS A 2 -8.53 38.96 -60.12
N LYS A 3 -7.63 37.97 -60.07
CA LYS A 3 -7.87 36.68 -59.41
C LYS A 3 -7.74 36.83 -57.92
N LEU A 4 -8.82 36.58 -57.17
CA LEU A 4 -8.86 36.53 -55.73
C LEU A 4 -8.34 35.14 -55.29
N ILE A 5 -7.20 35.08 -54.59
CA ILE A 5 -6.68 33.87 -53.99
C ILE A 5 -7.23 33.83 -52.56
N ILE A 6 -8.12 32.87 -52.27
CA ILE A 6 -8.64 32.61 -50.94
C ILE A 6 -7.69 31.57 -50.30
N VAL A 7 -6.94 32.00 -49.26
CA VAL A 7 -6.08 31.11 -48.46
C VAL A 7 -6.95 30.56 -47.32
N PHE A 8 -7.25 29.27 -47.34
CA PHE A 8 -7.87 28.57 -46.20
C PHE A 8 -6.79 28.20 -45.19
N THR A 9 -6.77 28.87 -44.06
CA THR A 9 -5.93 28.49 -42.92
C THR A 9 -6.68 27.43 -42.13
N VAL A 10 -6.20 26.17 -42.20
CA VAL A 10 -6.72 25.08 -41.40
C VAL A 10 -6.06 25.17 -40.02
N TYR A 11 -6.83 25.55 -38.99
CA TYR A 11 -6.41 25.42 -37.59
C TYR A 11 -6.52 23.95 -37.15
N VAL A 12 -5.40 23.27 -37.04
CA VAL A 12 -5.36 21.96 -36.38
C VAL A 12 -5.37 22.24 -34.88
N LEU A 13 -6.52 22.06 -34.24
CA LEU A 13 -6.62 21.99 -32.79
C LEU A 13 -5.95 20.65 -32.36
N ILE A 14 -4.70 20.73 -31.91
CA ILE A 14 -4.08 19.65 -31.16
C ILE A 14 -4.77 19.63 -29.80
N LEU A 15 -5.71 18.72 -29.63
CA LEU A 15 -6.23 18.34 -28.33
C LEU A 15 -5.04 17.69 -27.59
N ILE A 16 -4.33 18.46 -26.77
CA ILE A 16 -3.42 17.95 -25.78
C ILE A 16 -4.32 17.26 -24.76
N ASN A 17 -4.55 15.94 -24.95
CA ASN A 17 -5.02 15.12 -23.84
C ASN A 17 -4.00 15.31 -22.73
N PRO A 18 -4.38 15.76 -21.50
CA PRO A 18 -3.50 15.65 -20.38
C PRO A 18 -3.10 14.19 -20.33
N SER A 19 -1.81 13.91 -20.40
CA SER A 19 -1.29 12.56 -20.26
C SER A 19 -1.86 12.05 -18.93
N ALA A 20 -2.80 11.13 -19.01
CA ALA A 20 -3.20 10.38 -17.84
C ALA A 20 -1.92 9.69 -17.35
N PHE A 21 -1.35 10.19 -16.25
CA PHE A 21 -0.24 9.50 -15.61
C PHE A 21 -0.71 8.07 -15.36
N ALA A 22 0.03 7.10 -15.86
CA ALA A 22 -0.31 5.71 -15.64
C ALA A 22 -0.33 5.47 -14.13
N GLN A 23 -1.48 5.00 -13.60
CA GLN A 23 -1.64 4.72 -12.18
C GLN A 23 -0.52 3.78 -11.70
N PHE A 24 -0.07 3.96 -10.46
CA PHE A 24 0.85 3.02 -9.83
C PHE A 24 0.16 1.68 -9.61
N ARG A 25 0.83 0.59 -9.98
CA ARG A 25 0.39 -0.77 -9.68
C ARG A 25 0.73 -1.08 -8.22
N VAL A 26 -0.27 -1.38 -7.41
CA VAL A 26 -0.11 -1.51 -5.96
C VAL A 26 -0.65 -2.84 -5.45
N ILE A 27 0.11 -3.49 -4.58
CA ILE A 27 -0.33 -4.60 -3.73
C ILE A 27 -0.15 -4.16 -2.27
N VAL A 28 -1.16 -4.39 -1.44
CA VAL A 28 -1.10 -4.18 0.00
C VAL A 28 -1.14 -5.52 0.70
N SER A 29 -0.17 -5.77 1.60
CA SER A 29 -0.08 -6.99 2.41
C SER A 29 -0.11 -6.61 3.89
N SER A 30 -1.19 -6.96 4.58
CA SER A 30 -1.53 -6.52 5.93
C SER A 30 -1.75 -7.71 6.85
N ASP A 31 -1.26 -7.66 8.09
CA ASP A 31 -1.65 -8.59 9.14
C ASP A 31 -2.99 -8.18 9.78
N PHE A 32 -3.95 -7.98 8.89
CA PHE A 32 -5.24 -7.36 9.09
C PHE A 32 -6.03 -8.00 10.25
N PRO A 33 -6.41 -7.19 11.26
CA PRO A 33 -7.02 -7.73 12.48
C PRO A 33 -8.41 -8.34 12.22
N PRO A 34 -8.90 -9.20 13.13
CA PRO A 34 -10.30 -9.61 13.12
C PRO A 34 -11.24 -8.41 13.16
N PHE A 35 -12.23 -8.39 12.26
CA PHE A 35 -13.18 -7.28 12.19
C PHE A 35 -14.59 -7.73 12.66
N PRO A 36 -15.30 -6.98 13.53
CA PRO A 36 -14.87 -5.74 14.22
C PRO A 36 -13.71 -5.99 15.19
N VAL A 37 -12.82 -5.01 15.31
CA VAL A 37 -11.55 -5.16 16.03
C VAL A 37 -11.75 -5.42 17.51
N THR A 38 -11.22 -6.54 17.98
CA THR A 38 -11.16 -6.89 19.39
C THR A 38 -9.78 -7.48 19.70
N ASN A 39 -9.08 -6.90 20.67
CA ASN A 39 -7.78 -7.39 21.18
C ASN A 39 -6.64 -7.44 20.16
N SER A 40 -6.63 -6.57 19.13
CA SER A 40 -5.57 -6.41 18.15
C SER A 40 -5.33 -4.93 17.88
N ASP A 41 -4.24 -4.59 17.16
CA ASP A 41 -4.01 -3.21 16.75
C ASP A 41 -4.93 -2.86 15.56
N PRO A 42 -5.76 -1.83 15.69
CA PRO A 42 -6.67 -1.42 14.62
C PRO A 42 -6.09 -0.40 13.64
N ASP A 43 -4.80 -0.10 13.65
CA ASP A 43 -4.21 0.87 12.73
C ASP A 43 -4.23 0.40 11.27
N ASP A 44 -4.16 -0.91 11.00
CA ASP A 44 -4.45 -1.50 9.70
C ASP A 44 -5.85 -1.12 9.19
N VAL A 45 -6.87 -1.11 10.07
CA VAL A 45 -8.23 -0.71 9.68
C VAL A 45 -8.27 0.78 9.35
N GLN A 46 -7.58 1.62 10.13
CA GLN A 46 -7.45 3.05 9.84
C GLN A 46 -6.79 3.25 8.46
N SER A 47 -5.67 2.58 8.23
CA SER A 47 -4.90 2.65 6.99
C SER A 47 -5.67 2.12 5.79
N MET A 48 -6.46 1.03 5.96
CA MET A 48 -7.29 0.47 4.89
C MET A 48 -8.42 1.43 4.49
N VAL A 49 -9.10 2.06 5.45
CA VAL A 49 -10.13 3.07 5.16
C VAL A 49 -9.51 4.23 4.36
N ARG A 50 -8.34 4.73 4.77
CA ARG A 50 -7.65 5.77 3.99
C ARG A 50 -7.27 5.27 2.60
N LEU A 51 -6.66 4.09 2.47
CA LEU A 51 -6.28 3.52 1.17
C LEU A 51 -7.46 3.46 0.21
N LEU A 52 -8.62 3.00 0.68
CA LEU A 52 -9.83 2.88 -0.15
C LEU A 52 -10.33 4.25 -0.63
N LEU A 53 -10.14 5.31 0.14
CA LEU A 53 -10.44 6.67 -0.29
C LEU A 53 -9.42 7.26 -1.29
N TYR A 54 -8.27 6.62 -1.46
CA TYR A 54 -7.25 6.96 -2.46
C TYR A 54 -7.18 5.92 -3.59
N SER A 55 -8.09 4.94 -3.61
CA SER A 55 -8.03 3.82 -4.57
C SER A 55 -8.20 4.25 -6.04
N ASN A 56 -8.78 5.42 -6.31
CA ASN A 56 -8.84 6.02 -7.64
C ASN A 56 -7.46 6.39 -8.22
N GLU A 57 -6.42 6.46 -7.41
CA GLU A 57 -5.07 6.81 -7.84
C GLU A 57 -4.19 5.60 -8.16
N PHE A 58 -4.69 4.39 -7.89
CA PHE A 58 -3.93 3.15 -7.97
C PHE A 58 -4.60 2.11 -8.87
N ASP A 59 -3.78 1.34 -9.55
CA ASP A 59 -4.14 0.05 -10.13
C ASP A 59 -3.90 -1.02 -9.05
N ILE A 60 -4.93 -1.27 -8.23
CA ILE A 60 -4.83 -2.20 -7.09
C ILE A 60 -4.87 -3.61 -7.63
N GLU A 61 -3.74 -4.32 -7.52
CA GLU A 61 -3.56 -5.69 -8.00
C GLU A 61 -3.61 -6.74 -6.89
N GLY A 62 -3.63 -6.32 -5.62
CA GLY A 62 -3.77 -7.20 -4.49
C GLY A 62 -4.08 -6.49 -3.18
N LEU A 63 -5.07 -7.02 -2.45
CA LEU A 63 -5.35 -6.74 -1.06
C LEU A 63 -5.15 -8.07 -0.31
N ILE A 64 -4.02 -8.21 0.36
CA ILE A 64 -3.57 -9.49 0.93
C ILE A 64 -3.76 -9.48 2.44
N ALA A 65 -4.53 -10.45 2.95
CA ALA A 65 -4.49 -10.79 4.36
C ALA A 65 -3.27 -11.69 4.61
N SER A 66 -2.26 -11.12 5.25
CA SER A 66 -1.03 -11.78 5.67
C SER A 66 -1.03 -11.98 7.19
N ALA A 67 0.09 -12.42 7.75
CA ALA A 67 0.32 -12.47 9.18
C ALA A 67 1.58 -11.68 9.51
N GLY A 68 1.61 -11.11 10.71
CA GLY A 68 2.73 -10.32 11.20
C GLY A 68 2.81 -10.34 12.72
N THR A 69 3.52 -9.39 13.27
CA THR A 69 3.75 -9.28 14.70
C THR A 69 2.45 -9.05 15.49
N PHE A 70 1.53 -8.24 14.98
CA PHE A 70 0.31 -7.85 15.69
C PHE A 70 -0.91 -8.69 15.30
N GLY A 71 -0.93 -9.21 14.06
CA GLY A 71 -1.96 -10.09 13.55
C GLY A 71 -1.37 -11.40 13.03
N MET A 72 -1.23 -12.42 13.89
CA MET A 72 -0.60 -13.70 13.53
C MET A 72 -1.50 -14.62 12.68
N VAL A 73 -2.69 -14.17 12.32
CA VAL A 73 -3.72 -14.96 11.62
C VAL A 73 -4.05 -14.28 10.29
N ALA A 74 -3.85 -14.99 9.19
CA ALA A 74 -4.21 -14.52 7.86
C ALA A 74 -5.65 -14.94 7.52
N GLU A 75 -6.57 -13.97 7.39
CA GLU A 75 -7.98 -14.20 7.07
C GLU A 75 -8.54 -13.12 6.17
N LYS A 76 -8.62 -13.36 4.86
CA LYS A 76 -9.14 -12.38 3.90
C LYS A 76 -10.59 -11.93 4.15
N LYS A 77 -11.37 -12.75 4.88
CA LYS A 77 -12.74 -12.37 5.26
C LYS A 77 -12.81 -11.06 6.05
N ASN A 78 -11.74 -10.68 6.75
CA ASN A 78 -11.71 -9.44 7.52
C ASN A 78 -11.54 -8.21 6.59
N ILE A 79 -10.71 -8.30 5.57
CA ILE A 79 -10.59 -7.28 4.52
C ILE A 79 -11.90 -7.18 3.72
N LEU A 80 -12.51 -8.32 3.36
CA LEU A 80 -13.78 -8.35 2.63
C LEU A 80 -14.90 -7.60 3.37
N LYS A 81 -14.96 -7.69 4.70
CA LYS A 81 -15.94 -6.92 5.50
C LYS A 81 -15.72 -5.40 5.42
N VAL A 82 -14.49 -4.94 5.26
CA VAL A 82 -14.21 -3.52 5.02
C VAL A 82 -14.63 -3.13 3.60
N ILE A 83 -14.38 -4.00 2.61
CA ILE A 83 -14.83 -3.78 1.24
C ILE A 83 -16.37 -3.75 1.16
N ASP A 84 -17.08 -4.54 2.00
CA ASP A 84 -18.55 -4.44 2.09
C ASP A 84 -19.02 -3.06 2.58
N LYS A 85 -18.22 -2.37 3.41
CA LYS A 85 -18.49 -0.98 3.80
C LYS A 85 -18.12 0.04 2.74
N TYR A 86 -17.11 -0.25 1.94
CA TYR A 86 -16.78 0.53 0.76
C TYR A 86 -17.88 0.45 -0.31
N ASP A 87 -18.50 -0.71 -0.51
CA ASP A 87 -19.61 -0.95 -1.45
C ASP A 87 -20.81 -0.02 -1.20
N GLU A 88 -21.03 0.33 0.07
CA GLU A 88 -22.10 1.26 0.44
C GLU A 88 -21.83 2.74 0.07
N VAL A 89 -20.59 3.08 -0.32
CA VAL A 89 -20.15 4.46 -0.63
C VAL A 89 -19.47 4.62 -1.99
N ASP A 90 -19.09 3.54 -2.65
CA ASP A 90 -18.29 3.57 -3.88
C ASP A 90 -18.99 4.30 -5.05
N GLU A 91 -20.33 4.25 -5.13
CA GLU A 91 -21.09 5.02 -6.13
C GLU A 91 -20.93 6.53 -5.93
N ASN A 92 -20.90 7.01 -4.69
CA ASN A 92 -20.68 8.43 -4.40
C ASN A 92 -19.24 8.82 -4.78
N LEU A 93 -18.27 8.02 -4.39
CA LEU A 93 -16.86 8.25 -4.76
C LEU A 93 -16.67 8.34 -6.28
N ARG A 94 -17.32 7.45 -7.05
CA ARG A 94 -17.27 7.46 -8.54
C ARG A 94 -17.94 8.68 -9.18
N LYS A 95 -18.81 9.39 -8.47
CA LYS A 95 -19.36 10.67 -8.97
C LYS A 95 -18.30 11.77 -8.95
N HIS A 96 -17.35 11.71 -8.01
CA HIS A 96 -16.24 12.65 -7.92
C HIS A 96 -15.09 12.28 -8.86
N ASP A 97 -14.75 10.97 -8.93
CA ASP A 97 -13.74 10.46 -9.87
C ASP A 97 -14.15 9.06 -10.36
N PRO A 98 -14.40 8.88 -11.67
CA PRO A 98 -14.79 7.60 -12.25
C PRO A 98 -13.71 6.51 -12.16
N ASN A 99 -12.47 6.86 -11.79
CA ASN A 99 -11.38 5.91 -11.59
C ASN A 99 -11.49 5.13 -10.27
N TYR A 100 -12.39 5.48 -9.35
CA TYR A 100 -12.63 4.64 -8.17
C TYR A 100 -13.06 3.22 -8.59
N PRO A 101 -12.38 2.17 -8.12
CA PRO A 101 -12.77 0.80 -8.43
C PRO A 101 -14.13 0.48 -7.80
N THR A 102 -14.85 -0.46 -8.41
CA THR A 102 -16.04 -1.03 -7.77
C THR A 102 -15.62 -1.95 -6.62
N ALA A 103 -16.51 -2.14 -5.65
CA ALA A 103 -16.27 -3.11 -4.57
C ALA A 103 -16.01 -4.52 -5.11
N ASP A 104 -16.68 -4.92 -6.21
CA ASP A 104 -16.44 -6.23 -6.84
C ASP A 104 -15.03 -6.35 -7.44
N ASN A 105 -14.50 -5.26 -8.03
CA ASN A 105 -13.11 -5.25 -8.48
C ASN A 105 -12.15 -5.47 -7.32
N LEU A 106 -12.36 -4.80 -6.17
CA LEU A 106 -11.54 -4.98 -4.98
C LEU A 106 -11.66 -6.38 -4.37
N ARG A 107 -12.89 -6.95 -4.33
CA ARG A 107 -13.12 -8.35 -3.88
C ARG A 107 -12.35 -9.33 -4.75
N SER A 108 -12.31 -9.12 -6.06
CA SER A 108 -11.64 -10.01 -7.02
C SER A 108 -10.12 -10.08 -6.87
N VAL A 109 -9.52 -9.05 -6.26
CA VAL A 109 -8.08 -8.97 -5.99
C VAL A 109 -7.75 -9.12 -4.50
N THR A 110 -8.67 -9.64 -3.69
CA THR A 110 -8.44 -9.92 -2.26
C THR A 110 -8.01 -11.37 -2.07
N PHE A 111 -6.80 -11.58 -1.53
CA PHE A 111 -6.15 -12.87 -1.43
C PHE A 111 -5.80 -13.23 0.02
N GLU A 112 -5.76 -14.54 0.30
CA GLU A 112 -5.38 -15.07 1.61
C GLU A 112 -3.93 -15.56 1.58
N GLY A 113 -3.14 -15.07 2.56
CA GLY A 113 -1.83 -15.56 2.88
C GLY A 113 -1.86 -16.72 3.86
N LEU A 114 -0.70 -17.01 4.47
CA LEU A 114 -0.61 -18.01 5.53
C LEU A 114 -0.17 -17.36 6.85
N GLY A 115 -0.73 -17.88 7.93
CA GLY A 115 -0.41 -17.49 9.30
C GLY A 115 -0.58 -18.67 10.26
N ASN A 116 -0.70 -18.40 11.55
CA ASN A 116 -0.81 -19.43 12.58
C ASN A 116 -2.04 -20.33 12.37
N ASN A 117 -3.11 -19.80 11.79
CA ASN A 117 -4.29 -20.58 11.39
C ASN A 117 -4.04 -21.56 10.22
N HIS A 118 -2.87 -21.46 9.57
CA HIS A 118 -2.43 -22.32 8.49
C HIS A 118 -1.15 -23.10 8.84
N ASN A 119 -0.87 -23.29 10.13
CA ASN A 119 0.33 -23.95 10.65
C ASN A 119 1.67 -23.26 10.30
N ILE A 120 1.63 -21.95 10.03
CA ILE A 120 2.83 -21.13 9.94
C ILE A 120 2.99 -20.39 11.28
N ASN A 121 3.92 -20.87 12.11
CA ASN A 121 4.11 -20.32 13.45
C ASN A 121 4.95 -19.04 13.41
N ILE A 122 4.29 -17.90 13.22
CA ILE A 122 4.94 -16.58 13.23
C ILE A 122 5.27 -16.20 14.68
N LYS A 123 6.52 -15.81 14.92
CA LYS A 123 6.98 -15.24 16.18
C LYS A 123 7.19 -13.73 16.02
N TRP A 124 7.00 -13.00 17.09
CA TRP A 124 7.15 -11.54 17.12
C TRP A 124 8.58 -11.10 16.79
N GLY A 125 8.71 -10.26 15.77
CA GLY A 125 9.96 -9.67 15.33
C GLY A 125 10.75 -10.51 14.33
N CYS A 126 11.63 -9.86 13.60
CA CYS A 126 12.33 -10.43 12.47
C CYS A 126 13.47 -11.37 12.82
N ASP A 127 13.96 -11.34 14.05
CA ASP A 127 15.11 -12.13 14.54
C ASP A 127 14.71 -13.31 15.45
N LYS A 128 13.41 -13.63 15.56
CA LYS A 128 12.90 -14.55 16.60
C LYS A 128 12.79 -16.00 16.17
N GLN A 129 13.00 -16.29 14.89
CA GLN A 129 12.97 -17.66 14.35
C GLN A 129 13.74 -17.73 13.01
N PRO A 130 14.17 -18.95 12.60
CA PRO A 130 14.73 -19.14 11.27
C PRO A 130 13.67 -18.84 10.19
N TRP A 131 14.07 -18.13 9.14
CA TRP A 131 13.16 -17.80 8.02
C TRP A 131 12.56 -19.06 7.34
N GLN A 132 13.28 -20.20 7.38
CA GLN A 132 12.82 -21.49 6.84
C GLN A 132 11.56 -22.01 7.54
N GLU A 133 11.25 -21.52 8.75
CA GLU A 133 9.99 -21.87 9.43
C GLU A 133 8.79 -21.19 8.78
N ILE A 134 8.97 -20.05 8.09
CA ILE A 134 7.87 -19.22 7.57
C ILE A 134 7.78 -19.16 6.05
N ILE A 135 8.88 -19.35 5.31
CA ILE A 135 8.90 -19.48 3.84
C ILE A 135 9.62 -20.77 3.43
N GLY A 136 9.37 -21.23 2.22
CA GLY A 136 10.02 -22.42 1.66
C GLY A 136 9.07 -23.38 0.96
N GLU A 137 9.53 -24.63 0.78
CA GLU A 137 8.74 -25.68 0.15
C GLU A 137 7.46 -25.98 0.93
N GLY A 138 6.34 -26.15 0.19
CA GLY A 138 5.03 -26.42 0.78
C GLY A 138 4.34 -25.19 1.41
N LYS A 139 4.95 -23.98 1.36
CA LYS A 139 4.41 -22.77 2.00
C LYS A 139 3.84 -21.74 1.02
N ASN A 140 3.53 -22.14 -0.20
CA ASN A 140 2.82 -21.29 -1.14
C ASN A 140 1.40 -21.00 -0.65
N SER A 141 0.96 -19.76 -0.83
CA SER A 141 -0.40 -19.31 -0.54
C SER A 141 -1.10 -18.85 -1.80
N GLU A 142 -2.40 -18.56 -1.69
CA GLU A 142 -3.15 -17.81 -2.70
C GLU A 142 -2.45 -16.45 -2.95
N ALA A 143 -2.07 -15.76 -1.87
CA ALA A 143 -1.42 -14.46 -1.93
C ALA A 143 -0.03 -14.48 -2.57
N SER A 144 0.86 -15.38 -2.18
CA SER A 144 2.20 -15.48 -2.80
C SER A 144 2.11 -15.82 -4.29
N ASN A 145 1.13 -16.62 -4.69
CA ASN A 145 0.88 -16.92 -6.11
C ASN A 145 0.30 -15.73 -6.86
N SER A 146 -0.58 -14.92 -6.24
CA SER A 146 -1.12 -13.70 -6.86
C SER A 146 -0.04 -12.65 -7.12
N ILE A 147 0.93 -12.51 -6.22
CA ILE A 147 2.10 -11.65 -6.43
C ILE A 147 2.88 -12.09 -7.68
N ILE A 148 3.14 -13.40 -7.82
CA ILE A 148 3.83 -13.92 -9.01
C ILE A 148 3.02 -13.62 -10.27
N ALA A 149 1.72 -13.88 -10.25
CA ALA A 149 0.84 -13.63 -11.38
C ALA A 149 0.79 -12.13 -11.77
N ALA A 150 0.79 -11.23 -10.79
CA ALA A 150 0.82 -9.80 -11.02
C ALA A 150 2.13 -9.34 -11.68
N VAL A 151 3.28 -9.83 -11.22
CA VAL A 151 4.59 -9.50 -11.81
C VAL A 151 4.74 -10.06 -13.22
N ASP A 152 4.16 -11.25 -13.48
CA ASP A 152 4.24 -11.93 -14.78
C ASP A 152 3.33 -11.29 -15.86
N LYS A 153 2.43 -10.38 -15.48
CA LYS A 153 1.64 -9.64 -16.48
C LYS A 153 2.54 -8.93 -17.49
N GLN A 154 2.05 -8.83 -18.73
CA GLN A 154 2.70 -8.08 -19.82
C GLN A 154 2.53 -6.56 -19.59
N ASP A 155 3.06 -6.09 -18.47
CA ASP A 155 3.07 -4.70 -18.04
C ASP A 155 4.50 -4.34 -17.61
N SER A 156 5.02 -3.25 -18.18
CA SER A 156 6.38 -2.81 -17.88
C SER A 156 6.49 -1.94 -16.64
N ARG A 157 5.34 -1.47 -16.10
CA ARG A 157 5.33 -0.68 -14.87
C ARG A 157 5.79 -1.51 -13.68
N PRO A 158 6.56 -0.95 -12.75
CA PRO A 158 6.87 -1.62 -11.49
C PRO A 158 5.60 -1.85 -10.66
N ILE A 159 5.68 -2.82 -9.73
CA ILE A 159 4.65 -3.07 -8.74
C ILE A 159 5.17 -2.62 -7.38
N TYR A 160 4.44 -1.75 -6.73
CA TYR A 160 4.71 -1.30 -5.37
C TYR A 160 3.97 -2.19 -4.38
N ILE A 161 4.71 -2.87 -3.51
CA ILE A 161 4.14 -3.75 -2.48
C ILE A 161 4.28 -3.05 -1.14
N CYS A 162 3.16 -2.57 -0.61
CA CYS A 162 3.05 -1.97 0.72
C CYS A 162 2.85 -3.10 1.74
N VAL A 163 3.87 -3.36 2.56
CA VAL A 163 3.86 -4.44 3.55
C VAL A 163 3.61 -3.83 4.92
N TRP A 164 2.44 -4.07 5.47
CA TRP A 164 1.98 -3.57 6.77
C TRP A 164 2.27 -4.57 7.90
N GLY A 165 2.18 -5.86 7.59
CA GLY A 165 2.56 -6.97 8.48
C GLY A 165 3.92 -7.57 8.15
N GLY A 166 4.05 -8.89 8.29
CA GLY A 166 5.24 -9.62 7.88
C GLY A 166 5.37 -9.74 6.35
N PRO A 167 6.59 -9.62 5.78
CA PRO A 167 6.82 -9.72 4.34
C PRO A 167 6.78 -11.15 3.79
N ARG A 168 6.33 -12.12 4.58
CA ARG A 168 6.35 -13.55 4.22
C ARG A 168 5.76 -13.84 2.83
N GLU A 169 4.69 -13.14 2.41
CA GLU A 169 4.02 -13.46 1.14
C GLU A 169 4.86 -13.06 -0.07
N VAL A 170 5.47 -11.88 -0.02
CA VAL A 170 6.39 -11.43 -1.08
C VAL A 170 7.69 -12.23 -1.06
N ALA A 171 8.20 -12.56 0.14
CA ALA A 171 9.38 -13.41 0.28
C ALA A 171 9.14 -14.83 -0.25
N GLN A 172 7.97 -15.43 0.01
CA GLN A 172 7.59 -16.73 -0.55
C GLN A 172 7.46 -16.68 -2.08
N ALA A 173 6.92 -15.59 -2.64
CA ALA A 173 6.86 -15.40 -4.08
C ALA A 173 8.26 -15.39 -4.71
N ILE A 174 9.18 -14.61 -4.14
CA ILE A 174 10.58 -14.56 -4.59
C ILE A 174 11.26 -15.90 -4.40
N TRP A 175 11.09 -16.57 -3.24
CA TRP A 175 11.65 -17.89 -2.99
C TRP A 175 11.18 -18.92 -4.03
N LYS A 176 9.89 -18.93 -4.36
CA LYS A 176 9.34 -19.83 -5.36
C LYS A 176 9.95 -19.56 -6.75
N VAL A 177 10.00 -18.32 -7.17
CA VAL A 177 10.60 -17.92 -8.46
C VAL A 177 12.07 -18.33 -8.52
N GLN A 178 12.84 -18.07 -7.45
CA GLN A 178 14.25 -18.50 -7.35
C GLN A 178 14.45 -20.00 -7.54
N ASN A 179 13.53 -20.83 -7.02
CA ASN A 179 13.67 -22.29 -7.05
C ASN A 179 13.01 -22.96 -8.28
N THR A 180 12.30 -22.19 -9.11
CA THR A 180 11.55 -22.73 -10.25
C THR A 180 11.89 -22.11 -11.59
N ARG A 181 12.69 -21.02 -11.61
CA ARG A 181 13.05 -20.28 -12.81
C ARG A 181 14.56 -20.09 -12.94
N THR A 182 15.01 -19.65 -14.11
CA THR A 182 16.41 -19.29 -14.35
C THR A 182 16.81 -18.05 -13.56
N LYS A 183 18.11 -17.82 -13.41
CA LYS A 183 18.64 -16.61 -12.75
C LYS A 183 18.21 -15.34 -13.47
N GLU A 184 18.17 -15.36 -14.79
CA GLU A 184 17.75 -14.25 -15.65
C GLU A 184 16.27 -13.90 -15.41
N GLU A 185 15.41 -14.90 -15.33
CA GLU A 185 13.98 -14.74 -15.02
C GLU A 185 13.75 -14.23 -13.59
N LEU A 186 14.54 -14.72 -12.63
CA LEU A 186 14.51 -14.19 -11.26
C LEU A 186 14.91 -12.71 -11.22
N ASN A 187 16.00 -12.34 -11.90
CA ASN A 187 16.44 -10.95 -11.94
C ASN A 187 15.38 -10.05 -12.61
N ALA A 188 14.75 -10.51 -13.70
CA ALA A 188 13.67 -9.79 -14.36
C ALA A 188 12.44 -9.63 -13.43
N PHE A 189 12.11 -10.67 -12.64
CA PHE A 189 11.04 -10.63 -11.65
C PHE A 189 11.33 -9.60 -10.56
N ILE A 190 12.51 -9.65 -9.95
CA ILE A 190 12.95 -8.73 -8.87
C ILE A 190 12.99 -7.29 -9.36
N SER A 191 13.44 -7.04 -10.59
CA SER A 191 13.57 -5.68 -11.15
C SER A 191 12.23 -4.93 -11.23
N LYS A 192 11.09 -5.63 -11.27
CA LYS A 192 9.75 -5.03 -11.26
C LYS A 192 9.22 -4.71 -9.87
N LEU A 193 9.84 -5.21 -8.80
CA LEU A 193 9.34 -5.04 -7.44
C LEU A 193 9.86 -3.76 -6.78
N ARG A 194 8.96 -3.08 -6.05
CA ARG A 194 9.24 -1.96 -5.15
C ARG A 194 8.55 -2.26 -3.83
N ILE A 195 9.31 -2.58 -2.80
CA ILE A 195 8.76 -3.05 -1.52
C ILE A 195 8.92 -1.96 -0.48
N PHE A 196 7.84 -1.62 0.21
CA PHE A 196 7.85 -0.73 1.35
C PHE A 196 7.45 -1.52 2.61
N LEU A 197 8.40 -1.72 3.51
CA LEU A 197 8.24 -2.50 4.74
C LEU A 197 7.96 -1.58 5.92
N ILE A 198 6.83 -1.80 6.60
CA ILE A 198 6.50 -1.14 7.86
C ILE A 198 6.91 -2.05 9.02
N ALA A 199 7.82 -1.56 9.85
CA ALA A 199 8.44 -2.29 10.95
C ALA A 199 9.24 -3.54 10.50
N CYS A 200 9.69 -4.33 11.44
CA CYS A 200 10.39 -5.60 11.22
C CYS A 200 9.60 -6.70 11.91
N GLN A 201 8.73 -7.39 11.17
CA GLN A 201 7.63 -8.13 11.76
C GLN A 201 7.80 -9.66 11.73
N ASP A 202 8.50 -10.22 10.75
CA ASP A 202 8.82 -11.64 10.70
C ASP A 202 10.22 -11.91 10.12
N ALA A 203 10.72 -13.14 10.25
CA ALA A 203 12.07 -13.52 9.86
C ALA A 203 12.34 -13.53 8.35
N SER A 204 11.32 -13.40 7.49
CA SER A 204 11.53 -13.25 6.05
C SER A 204 12.04 -11.85 5.67
N HIS A 205 11.87 -10.88 6.55
CA HIS A 205 12.40 -9.53 6.40
C HIS A 205 13.94 -9.55 6.24
N GLU A 206 14.65 -10.12 7.22
CA GLU A 206 16.11 -10.21 7.18
C GLU A 206 16.56 -11.07 5.98
N TRP A 207 15.83 -12.14 5.66
CA TRP A 207 16.13 -12.97 4.49
C TRP A 207 16.08 -12.16 3.18
N LEU A 208 15.10 -11.26 3.02
CA LEU A 208 15.02 -10.37 1.84
C LEU A 208 16.22 -9.41 1.80
N MET A 209 16.52 -8.76 2.93
CA MET A 209 17.59 -7.77 3.01
C MET A 209 18.97 -8.37 2.77
N GLU A 210 19.23 -9.57 3.28
CA GLU A 210 20.53 -10.23 3.17
C GLU A 210 20.79 -10.86 1.79
N ASN A 211 19.74 -11.40 1.15
CA ASN A 211 19.90 -12.20 -0.07
C ASN A 211 19.67 -11.42 -1.37
N TYR A 212 19.02 -10.25 -1.31
CA TYR A 212 18.63 -9.47 -2.49
C TYR A 212 19.06 -8.00 -2.40
N PRO A 213 20.35 -7.69 -2.41
CA PRO A 213 20.84 -6.31 -2.29
C PRO A 213 20.38 -5.38 -3.44
N ASP A 214 20.03 -5.94 -4.59
CA ASP A 214 19.53 -5.19 -5.76
C ASP A 214 18.00 -5.00 -5.75
N LEU A 215 17.27 -5.66 -4.85
CA LEU A 215 15.83 -5.49 -4.68
C LEU A 215 15.54 -4.11 -4.10
N PHE A 216 14.64 -3.35 -4.73
CA PHE A 216 14.23 -2.06 -4.20
C PHE A 216 13.40 -2.26 -2.93
N ILE A 217 13.96 -1.85 -1.79
CA ILE A 217 13.31 -1.93 -0.49
C ILE A 217 13.41 -0.59 0.24
N ILE A 218 12.28 -0.07 0.67
CA ILE A 218 12.18 0.97 1.69
C ILE A 218 11.82 0.28 3.01
N GLU A 219 12.66 0.42 4.03
CA GLU A 219 12.45 -0.12 5.37
C GLU A 219 12.18 1.02 6.34
N SER A 220 10.95 1.10 6.84
CA SER A 220 10.55 2.07 7.85
C SER A 220 10.36 1.36 9.20
N ARG A 221 11.36 1.40 10.08
CA ARG A 221 11.28 0.85 11.44
C ARG A 221 10.72 1.85 12.45
N LYS A 222 10.87 3.15 12.19
CA LYS A 222 10.48 4.24 13.11
C LYS A 222 9.90 5.46 12.39
N THR A 223 10.29 5.70 11.15
CA THR A 223 9.84 6.88 10.40
C THR A 223 8.33 6.91 10.28
N TYR A 224 7.65 5.75 10.13
CA TYR A 224 6.20 5.64 10.06
C TYR A 224 5.46 6.21 11.28
N HIS A 225 6.11 6.28 12.46
CA HIS A 225 5.54 6.94 13.64
C HIS A 225 5.19 8.41 13.40
N GLY A 226 5.63 9.01 12.30
CA GLY A 226 5.24 10.37 11.91
C GLY A 226 3.76 10.53 11.56
N MET A 227 3.02 9.42 11.38
CA MET A 227 1.55 9.42 11.28
C MET A 227 0.85 9.52 12.63
N PHE A 228 1.51 9.08 13.72
CA PHE A 228 0.90 9.00 15.04
C PHE A 228 0.56 10.39 15.56
N GLY A 229 -0.73 10.62 15.84
CA GLY A 229 -1.22 11.90 16.31
C GLY A 229 -1.23 12.98 15.21
N ALA A 230 -1.27 12.61 13.92
CA ALA A 230 -1.47 13.57 12.83
C ALA A 230 -2.74 14.41 13.03
N ASP A 231 -3.76 13.81 13.65
CA ASP A 231 -4.92 14.50 14.24
C ASP A 231 -5.46 13.74 15.44
N ASP A 232 -6.22 14.45 16.29
CA ASP A 232 -6.78 13.90 17.49
C ASP A 232 -8.12 13.14 17.27
N ARG A 233 -8.61 12.53 18.31
CA ARG A 233 -9.88 11.80 18.29
C ARG A 233 -11.07 12.67 17.87
N SER A 234 -11.12 13.92 18.31
CA SER A 234 -12.23 14.83 18.00
C SER A 234 -12.27 15.16 16.50
N TRP A 235 -11.08 15.34 15.90
CA TRP A 235 -10.97 15.54 14.48
C TRP A 235 -11.43 14.30 13.68
N VAL A 236 -11.00 13.11 14.10
CA VAL A 236 -11.41 11.83 13.49
C VAL A 236 -12.92 11.62 13.57
N GLU A 237 -13.50 11.79 14.74
CA GLU A 237 -14.95 11.66 14.95
C GLU A 237 -15.73 12.64 14.07
N LYS A 238 -15.28 13.88 13.96
CA LYS A 238 -15.94 14.91 13.18
C LYS A 238 -15.81 14.74 11.66
N ASN A 239 -14.61 14.39 11.17
CA ASN A 239 -14.28 14.51 9.75
C ASN A 239 -14.24 13.16 9.01
N ILE A 240 -14.22 12.03 9.75
CA ILE A 240 -14.14 10.69 9.14
C ILE A 240 -15.31 9.80 9.57
N ILE A 241 -15.67 9.78 10.86
CA ILE A 241 -16.65 8.81 11.38
C ILE A 241 -18.09 9.33 11.26
N ASN A 242 -18.37 10.51 11.85
CA ASN A 242 -19.73 11.00 11.98
C ASN A 242 -20.23 11.57 10.64
N ASN A 243 -21.33 10.99 10.13
CA ASN A 243 -21.97 11.41 8.88
C ASN A 243 -21.12 11.26 7.61
N HIS A 244 -20.14 10.35 7.60
CA HIS A 244 -19.29 10.05 6.43
C HIS A 244 -19.51 8.64 5.87
N GLY A 245 -20.76 8.16 5.91
CA GLY A 245 -21.15 6.88 5.31
C GLY A 245 -20.66 5.64 6.05
N ALA A 246 -20.90 4.49 5.44
CA ALA A 246 -20.62 3.20 6.06
C ALA A 246 -19.12 2.96 6.27
N LEU A 247 -18.28 3.33 5.28
CA LEU A 247 -16.84 3.15 5.37
C LEU A 247 -16.23 4.06 6.45
N GLY A 248 -16.64 5.33 6.54
CA GLY A 248 -16.19 6.22 7.60
C GLY A 248 -16.56 5.73 8.99
N SER A 249 -17.77 5.16 9.13
CA SER A 249 -18.28 4.67 10.43
C SER A 249 -17.45 3.56 11.07
N ILE A 250 -16.65 2.84 10.29
CA ILE A 250 -15.81 1.76 10.79
C ILE A 250 -14.39 2.18 11.10
N TYR A 251 -14.01 3.44 10.84
CA TYR A 251 -12.68 3.95 11.17
C TYR A 251 -12.48 3.95 12.68
N PRO A 252 -11.50 3.21 13.22
CA PRO A 252 -11.28 3.15 14.66
C PRO A 252 -10.83 4.51 15.21
N PRO A 253 -11.49 5.06 16.26
CA PRO A 253 -11.12 6.36 16.81
C PRO A 253 -9.85 6.32 17.69
N LYS A 254 -9.21 5.16 17.80
CA LYS A 254 -7.96 4.90 18.51
C LYS A 254 -7.31 3.61 18.02
N ALA A 255 -6.00 3.51 18.19
CA ALA A 255 -5.21 2.28 18.05
C ALA A 255 -4.39 2.02 19.34
N ILE A 256 -3.51 1.01 19.36
CA ILE A 256 -2.70 0.69 20.54
C ILE A 256 -1.84 1.89 20.96
N ALA A 257 -1.24 2.59 20.01
CA ALA A 257 -0.36 3.73 20.27
C ALA A 257 -1.09 4.99 20.81
N GLY A 258 -2.43 5.04 20.73
CA GLY A 258 -3.18 6.17 21.27
C GLY A 258 -4.51 6.48 20.56
N PRO A 259 -5.18 7.59 20.96
CA PRO A 259 -6.38 8.08 20.29
C PRO A 259 -6.06 8.88 19.03
N GLY A 260 -7.04 9.00 18.13
CA GLY A 260 -6.92 9.79 16.90
C GLY A 260 -6.33 9.00 15.75
N VAL A 261 -5.60 9.68 14.87
CA VAL A 261 -4.93 9.08 13.72
C VAL A 261 -3.64 8.40 14.17
N ILE A 262 -3.55 7.09 13.97
CA ILE A 262 -2.40 6.25 14.33
C ILE A 262 -1.91 5.42 13.13
N GLU A 263 -2.41 5.60 11.98
CA GLU A 263 -2.20 4.88 10.71
C GLU A 263 -0.72 4.60 10.39
N GLY A 264 -0.10 3.66 11.13
CA GLY A 264 1.31 3.30 10.96
C GLY A 264 1.66 2.83 9.56
N ASP A 265 0.70 2.27 8.83
CA ASP A 265 0.89 1.66 7.52
C ASP A 265 0.68 2.62 6.36
N SER A 266 -0.11 3.69 6.58
CA SER A 266 -0.44 4.67 5.54
C SER A 266 0.77 5.31 4.86
N PRO A 267 1.93 5.54 5.51
CA PRO A 267 3.12 6.05 4.85
C PRO A 267 3.53 5.28 3.61
N SER A 268 3.31 3.95 3.58
CA SER A 268 3.72 3.09 2.48
C SER A 268 3.06 3.46 1.14
N PHE A 269 1.77 3.80 1.14
CA PHE A 269 1.08 4.25 -0.08
C PHE A 269 1.00 5.78 -0.19
N LEU A 270 1.02 6.53 0.91
CA LEU A 270 1.12 8.00 0.87
C LEU A 270 2.42 8.48 0.22
N TYR A 271 3.45 7.65 0.23
CA TYR A 271 4.67 7.81 -0.55
C TYR A 271 4.38 7.95 -2.06
N LEU A 272 3.44 7.17 -2.58
CA LEU A 272 3.01 7.20 -3.98
C LEU A 272 2.01 8.34 -4.23
N VAL A 273 1.12 8.61 -3.28
CA VAL A 273 0.19 9.75 -3.36
C VAL A 273 0.97 11.05 -3.50
N SER A 274 2.00 11.27 -2.68
CA SER A 274 2.83 12.47 -2.77
C SER A 274 3.61 12.55 -4.09
N ALA A 275 3.97 11.42 -4.68
CA ALA A 275 4.58 11.38 -6.02
C ALA A 275 3.57 11.85 -7.10
N ASN A 276 2.29 11.45 -7.03
CA ASN A 276 1.24 11.97 -7.89
C ASN A 276 1.01 13.48 -7.72
N ARG A 277 1.40 14.06 -6.57
CA ARG A 277 1.40 15.51 -6.31
C ARG A 277 2.68 16.21 -6.79
N GLY A 278 3.63 15.47 -7.38
CA GLY A 278 4.92 16.00 -7.84
C GLY A 278 5.88 16.39 -6.70
N ILE A 279 5.66 15.85 -5.48
CA ILE A 279 6.48 16.15 -4.31
C ILE A 279 7.80 15.33 -4.35
N ASN A 280 7.74 14.08 -4.79
CA ASN A 280 8.88 13.19 -4.85
C ASN A 280 8.89 12.33 -6.12
N ASN A 281 10.07 11.84 -6.49
CA ASN A 281 10.22 10.75 -7.44
C ASN A 281 10.09 9.42 -6.67
N PRO A 282 9.14 8.53 -7.00
CA PRO A 282 8.95 7.27 -6.28
C PRO A 282 10.12 6.28 -6.44
N GLU A 283 11.03 6.51 -7.40
CA GLU A 283 12.25 5.74 -7.57
C GLU A 283 13.43 6.30 -6.74
N ASP A 284 13.22 7.39 -5.98
CA ASP A 284 14.25 8.01 -5.13
C ASP A 284 13.71 8.30 -3.71
N PRO A 285 13.76 7.30 -2.81
CA PRO A 285 13.32 7.45 -1.42
C PRO A 285 14.13 8.45 -0.58
N THR A 286 15.23 8.98 -1.10
CA THR A 286 16.00 10.02 -0.39
C THR A 286 15.34 11.40 -0.49
N GLN A 287 14.35 11.55 -1.34
CA GLN A 287 13.55 12.78 -1.44
C GLN A 287 12.49 12.86 -0.34
N PRO A 288 12.13 14.08 0.07
CA PRO A 288 11.00 14.29 0.98
C PRO A 288 9.68 13.83 0.37
N SER A 289 8.88 13.08 1.13
CA SER A 289 7.54 12.61 0.71
C SER A 289 6.57 12.54 1.88
N TRP A 290 5.28 12.31 1.59
CA TRP A 290 4.29 12.01 2.63
C TRP A 290 4.51 10.65 3.30
N GLY A 291 5.24 9.76 2.65
CA GLY A 291 5.67 8.46 3.20
C GLY A 291 6.99 8.51 3.97
N GLY A 292 7.63 9.67 4.05
CA GLY A 292 8.91 9.85 4.76
C GLY A 292 10.08 10.16 3.82
N GLN A 293 11.27 10.17 4.42
CA GLN A 293 12.55 10.40 3.73
C GLN A 293 13.58 9.45 4.30
N TYR A 294 14.23 8.68 3.41
CA TYR A 294 15.09 7.56 3.78
C TYR A 294 16.52 7.79 3.32
N ILE A 295 17.45 7.00 3.84
CA ILE A 295 18.84 7.00 3.40
C ILE A 295 19.19 5.67 2.75
N ARG A 296 19.97 5.73 1.67
CA ARG A 296 20.41 4.53 0.98
C ARG A 296 21.49 3.78 1.79
N VAL A 297 21.42 2.46 1.81
CA VAL A 297 22.41 1.60 2.45
C VAL A 297 23.50 1.26 1.43
N ASP A 298 24.66 1.86 1.61
CA ASP A 298 25.84 1.63 0.78
C ASP A 298 25.55 1.51 -0.74
N SER A 299 26.00 0.42 -1.38
CA SER A 299 25.78 0.13 -2.80
C SER A 299 24.51 -0.69 -3.08
N THR A 300 23.70 -0.98 -2.04
CA THR A 300 22.44 -1.74 -2.20
C THR A 300 21.33 -0.86 -2.76
N ASN A 301 20.21 -1.49 -3.16
CA ASN A 301 18.98 -0.78 -3.50
C ASN A 301 18.00 -0.74 -2.30
N HIS A 302 18.55 -0.71 -1.09
CA HIS A 302 17.83 -0.62 0.17
C HIS A 302 17.89 0.79 0.75
N TYR A 303 16.78 1.23 1.30
CA TYR A 303 16.61 2.55 1.90
C TYR A 303 16.02 2.36 3.30
N ILE A 304 16.66 2.93 4.31
CA ILE A 304 16.32 2.75 5.73
C ILE A 304 16.02 4.09 6.39
N ASP A 305 15.52 4.04 7.62
CA ASP A 305 15.28 5.24 8.43
C ASP A 305 16.53 6.16 8.45
N GLY A 306 16.29 7.44 8.17
CA GLY A 306 17.29 8.50 8.22
C GLY A 306 16.95 9.53 9.30
N ILE A 307 16.40 10.68 8.88
CA ILE A 307 15.99 11.78 9.78
C ILE A 307 14.86 11.34 10.74
N GLY A 308 14.01 10.38 10.32
CA GLY A 308 12.96 9.79 11.14
C GLY A 308 11.58 10.44 10.98
N SER A 309 10.73 10.27 11.98
CA SER A 309 9.28 10.55 11.96
C SER A 309 8.89 11.98 11.57
N SER A 310 9.73 12.96 11.85
CA SER A 310 9.48 14.36 11.47
C SER A 310 9.41 14.57 9.95
N THR A 311 9.96 13.65 9.15
CA THR A 311 9.88 13.71 7.69
C THR A 311 8.48 13.42 7.15
N ILE A 312 7.63 12.73 7.93
CA ILE A 312 6.21 12.51 7.67
C ILE A 312 5.37 13.58 8.36
N SER A 313 5.54 13.78 9.68
CA SER A 313 4.64 14.63 10.47
C SER A 313 4.61 16.09 10.01
N ARG A 314 5.66 16.60 9.36
CA ARG A 314 5.64 17.94 8.76
C ARG A 314 4.59 18.12 7.66
N TRP A 315 4.09 17.06 7.06
CA TRP A 315 3.09 17.05 6.00
C TRP A 315 1.66 16.81 6.53
N SER A 316 1.49 16.67 7.86
CA SER A 316 0.20 16.28 8.45
C SER A 316 -0.96 17.18 8.00
N LYS A 317 -0.75 18.49 7.91
CA LYS A 317 -1.78 19.41 7.44
C LYS A 317 -2.24 19.13 6.01
N ASP A 318 -1.30 18.78 5.13
CA ASP A 318 -1.57 18.55 3.71
C ASP A 318 -2.35 17.25 3.51
N PHE A 319 -1.81 16.12 3.98
CA PHE A 319 -2.48 14.84 3.78
C PHE A 319 -3.76 14.69 4.62
N GLN A 320 -3.92 15.40 5.74
CA GLN A 320 -5.17 15.39 6.51
C GLN A 320 -6.26 16.25 5.86
N ALA A 321 -5.91 17.38 5.27
CA ALA A 321 -6.85 18.19 4.50
C ALA A 321 -7.44 17.39 3.33
N GLU A 322 -6.59 16.68 2.59
CA GLU A 322 -7.01 15.85 1.47
C GLU A 322 -7.81 14.62 1.92
N PHE A 323 -7.42 13.98 3.02
CA PHE A 323 -8.18 12.85 3.58
C PHE A 323 -9.59 13.25 3.98
N LYS A 324 -9.74 14.42 4.63
CA LYS A 324 -11.05 14.97 4.96
C LYS A 324 -11.90 15.21 3.70
N GLU A 325 -11.33 15.83 2.67
CA GLU A 325 -12.04 16.09 1.41
C GLU A 325 -12.56 14.79 0.80
N ARG A 326 -11.72 13.74 0.74
CA ARG A 326 -12.12 12.43 0.24
C ARG A 326 -13.15 11.72 1.12
N ALA A 327 -13.11 11.96 2.43
CA ALA A 327 -14.15 11.48 3.32
C ALA A 327 -15.50 12.14 3.06
N ASP A 328 -15.52 13.46 2.76
CA ASP A 328 -16.73 14.18 2.37
C ASP A 328 -17.35 13.58 1.08
N TRP A 329 -16.55 13.05 0.14
CA TRP A 329 -17.02 12.42 -1.09
C TRP A 329 -17.83 11.14 -0.89
N MET A 330 -17.72 10.49 0.26
CA MET A 330 -18.52 9.30 0.57
C MET A 330 -20.03 9.58 0.68
N VAL A 331 -20.43 10.83 0.89
CA VAL A 331 -21.82 11.20 1.21
C VAL A 331 -22.40 12.31 0.32
N HIS A 332 -21.61 12.91 -0.55
CA HIS A 332 -22.05 14.06 -1.37
C HIS A 332 -21.85 13.84 -2.87
#